data_4cc3abfc7392474afe98431889845f85
#
_entry.id   4cc3abfc7392474afe98431889845f85
#
_cell.length_a   1.000
_cell.length_b   1.000
_cell.length_c   1.000
_cell.angle_alpha   90.00
_cell.angle_beta   90.00
_cell.angle_gamma   90.00
#
_symmetry.space_group_name_H-M   'P 1'
#
loop_
_entity.id
_entity.type
_entity.pdbx_description
1 polymer ?
#
loop_
_entity_poly.entity_id
_entity_poly.type
_entity_poly.pdbx_seq_one_letter_code
_entity_poly.pdbx_strand_id
1 'polypeptide(L)'
;MKFGSVLPNAEEHHDGIASTHRRPRCALSRIVDAKLVSMMPLFGQSLLNCSQLARRALAWVAGPALLLALLCTSAARAEKIEQLKPQGYVNDFAGVLSEGTREQITALCRQADQKAHAQIAVVTVRSLDDVPVEDFANKLYERWGVGYKGENRGVLVLLAVNDRKYRVEVGYGLEPILPDGKVGGFGREIVPSLRQGDYGAALLHLTASIARVIAAERGVALGDLPRVEEPGRRSKPVTNVAALVILALLAFGVLGVLLPIIAAAQRGGRGGWGAGPWIGMGGWGGGSRWGGGGFGGGGGFGGFGGGSSGGGGASGSW
;
A
#
# COMPACT_ATOMS: atom_id res chain seq x y z
N MET A 1 -64.08 16.01 0.59
CA MET A 1 -64.34 17.43 0.30
C MET A 1 -63.27 17.84 -0.70
N LYS A 2 -63.51 17.78 -1.99
CA LYS A 2 -64.23 18.68 -2.92
C LYS A 2 -63.65 20.08 -2.86
N PHE A 3 -63.12 20.48 -3.93
CA PHE A 3 -63.24 21.58 -4.92
C PHE A 3 -61.85 22.00 -5.34
N GLY A 4 -61.42 22.18 -6.55
CA GLY A 4 -62.12 22.35 -7.80
C GLY A 4 -61.61 23.58 -8.53
N SER A 5 -61.16 23.37 -9.78
CA SER A 5 -61.35 24.24 -10.96
C SER A 5 -60.67 25.64 -10.92
N VAL A 6 -60.20 26.28 -12.00
CA VAL A 6 -60.61 26.33 -13.42
C VAL A 6 -59.59 27.21 -14.15
N LEU A 7 -59.27 26.90 -15.40
CA LEU A 7 -58.73 27.75 -16.46
C LEU A 7 -59.75 28.84 -16.87
N PRO A 8 -59.43 29.92 -17.61
CA PRO A 8 -59.49 29.83 -19.05
C PRO A 8 -58.51 30.67 -19.90
N ASN A 9 -58.52 30.29 -21.18
CA ASN A 9 -58.03 30.95 -22.40
C ASN A 9 -58.41 32.43 -22.59
N ALA A 10 -57.61 33.13 -23.42
CA ALA A 10 -58.09 34.07 -24.43
C ALA A 10 -57.05 34.23 -25.55
N GLU A 11 -57.46 33.79 -26.73
CA GLU A 11 -56.98 34.22 -28.05
C GLU A 11 -57.35 35.68 -28.27
N GLU A 12 -56.53 36.44 -29.02
CA GLU A 12 -57.04 37.36 -30.00
C GLU A 12 -56.00 37.79 -31.05
N HIS A 13 -56.37 37.55 -32.26
CA HIS A 13 -55.97 38.08 -33.56
C HIS A 13 -55.74 39.61 -33.59
N HIS A 14 -54.77 40.07 -34.43
CA HIS A 14 -55.07 41.09 -35.43
C HIS A 14 -54.01 41.20 -36.53
N ASP A 15 -54.55 41.28 -37.72
CA ASP A 15 -53.96 41.42 -39.05
C ASP A 15 -53.24 42.72 -39.34
N GLY A 16 -52.29 42.61 -40.28
CA GLY A 16 -52.19 43.46 -41.44
C GLY A 16 -51.38 44.76 -41.34
N ILE A 17 -50.42 44.93 -42.18
CA ILE A 17 -50.38 45.94 -43.30
C ILE A 17 -49.02 45.90 -43.94
N ALA A 18 -49.01 45.69 -45.25
CA ALA A 18 -47.89 45.77 -46.14
C ALA A 18 -47.52 47.27 -46.40
N SER A 19 -46.23 47.57 -46.48
CA SER A 19 -45.77 48.72 -47.22
C SER A 19 -44.43 48.46 -47.89
N THR A 20 -44.50 48.46 -49.19
CA THR A 20 -43.42 48.43 -50.16
C THR A 20 -42.64 49.75 -50.11
N HIS A 21 -41.33 49.67 -49.84
CA HIS A 21 -40.40 50.76 -50.22
C HIS A 21 -39.19 50.18 -50.96
N ARG A 22 -39.21 50.31 -52.28
CA ARG A 22 -38.04 50.17 -53.16
C ARG A 22 -37.08 51.31 -52.87
N ARG A 23 -35.81 51.03 -52.60
CA ARG A 23 -34.70 51.96 -52.74
C ARG A 23 -33.62 51.36 -53.69
N PRO A 24 -32.91 52.23 -54.44
CA PRO A 24 -32.11 51.84 -55.60
C PRO A 24 -30.78 51.24 -55.20
N ARG A 25 -30.36 50.24 -55.95
CA ARG A 25 -29.08 49.55 -55.84
C ARG A 25 -27.94 50.45 -56.35
N CYS A 26 -27.05 50.85 -55.46
CA CYS A 26 -25.79 51.49 -55.78
C CYS A 26 -24.76 50.43 -56.20
N ALA A 27 -24.19 50.56 -57.37
CA ALA A 27 -23.35 49.57 -58.04
C ALA A 27 -21.88 49.54 -57.58
N LEU A 28 -21.58 49.94 -56.36
CA LEU A 28 -20.19 50.03 -55.87
C LEU A 28 -19.76 48.97 -54.86
N SER A 29 -20.64 48.00 -54.55
CA SER A 29 -20.32 46.96 -53.53
C SER A 29 -19.73 45.64 -54.07
N ARG A 30 -19.50 45.51 -55.35
CA ARG A 30 -19.08 44.22 -55.95
C ARG A 30 -17.57 43.99 -56.07
N ILE A 31 -16.71 44.96 -55.71
CA ILE A 31 -15.26 44.81 -55.92
C ILE A 31 -14.53 44.48 -54.58
N VAL A 32 -15.17 44.73 -53.42
CA VAL A 32 -14.53 44.48 -52.10
C VAL A 32 -14.72 43.05 -51.63
N ASP A 33 -15.83 42.39 -52.03
CA ASP A 33 -16.12 41.01 -51.50
C ASP A 33 -15.32 39.90 -52.11
N ALA A 34 -14.71 40.06 -53.28
CA ALA A 34 -13.97 38.99 -53.95
C ALA A 34 -12.55 38.75 -53.40
N LYS A 35 -11.93 39.73 -52.73
CA LYS A 35 -10.60 39.55 -52.12
C LYS A 35 -10.64 39.09 -50.70
N LEU A 36 -11.75 39.32 -49.95
CA LEU A 36 -11.89 38.88 -48.58
C LEU A 36 -12.24 37.38 -48.49
N VAL A 37 -12.96 36.82 -49.44
CA VAL A 37 -13.34 35.39 -49.43
C VAL A 37 -12.19 34.47 -49.79
N SER A 38 -11.14 34.97 -50.51
CA SER A 38 -9.98 34.13 -50.87
C SER A 38 -8.93 33.99 -49.77
N MET A 39 -9.02 34.74 -48.66
CA MET A 39 -8.09 34.66 -47.52
C MET A 39 -8.61 33.83 -46.35
N MET A 40 -9.85 33.36 -46.36
CA MET A 40 -10.46 32.61 -45.25
C MET A 40 -10.05 31.14 -45.11
N PRO A 41 -9.55 30.40 -46.12
CA PRO A 41 -9.20 29.00 -45.93
C PRO A 41 -7.90 28.77 -45.12
N LEU A 42 -7.02 29.76 -44.99
CA LEU A 42 -5.74 29.56 -44.31
C LEU A 42 -5.85 29.69 -42.77
N PHE A 43 -6.83 30.44 -42.26
CA PHE A 43 -7.04 30.56 -40.83
C PHE A 43 -7.79 29.38 -40.21
N GLY A 44 -8.67 28.72 -40.93
CA GLY A 44 -9.42 27.57 -40.47
C GLY A 44 -8.56 26.33 -40.28
N GLN A 45 -7.56 26.12 -41.11
CA GLN A 45 -6.66 24.95 -41.02
C GLN A 45 -5.67 25.05 -39.84
N SER A 46 -5.26 26.26 -39.47
CA SER A 46 -4.37 26.47 -38.31
C SER A 46 -5.04 26.15 -36.98
N LEU A 47 -6.33 26.47 -36.84
CA LEU A 47 -7.12 26.21 -35.62
C LEU A 47 -7.45 24.72 -35.49
N LEU A 48 -7.72 24.01 -36.60
CA LEU A 48 -7.96 22.57 -36.59
C LEU A 48 -6.69 21.78 -36.24
N ASN A 49 -5.53 22.22 -36.72
CA ASN A 49 -4.26 21.59 -36.37
C ASN A 49 -3.87 21.83 -34.89
N CYS A 50 -4.19 22.99 -34.34
CA CYS A 50 -3.93 23.29 -32.93
C CYS A 50 -4.79 22.41 -32.00
N SER A 51 -6.05 22.16 -32.36
CA SER A 51 -6.93 21.26 -31.60
C SER A 51 -6.51 19.79 -31.66
N GLN A 52 -5.98 19.36 -32.78
CA GLN A 52 -5.44 18.01 -32.97
C GLN A 52 -4.15 17.78 -32.16
N LEU A 53 -3.27 18.80 -32.13
CA LEU A 53 -2.05 18.76 -31.31
C LEU A 53 -2.36 18.74 -29.82
N ALA A 54 -3.34 19.55 -29.37
CA ALA A 54 -3.78 19.55 -27.98
C ALA A 54 -4.41 18.21 -27.55
N ARG A 55 -5.22 17.59 -28.42
CA ARG A 55 -5.80 16.25 -28.16
C ARG A 55 -4.73 15.16 -28.11
N ARG A 56 -3.72 15.22 -28.97
CA ARG A 56 -2.59 14.28 -28.95
C ARG A 56 -1.73 14.46 -27.71
N ALA A 57 -1.42 15.71 -27.30
CA ALA A 57 -0.69 16.00 -26.08
C ALA A 57 -1.45 15.50 -24.83
N LEU A 58 -2.77 15.67 -24.80
CA LEU A 58 -3.61 15.18 -23.71
C LEU A 58 -3.62 13.64 -23.62
N ALA A 59 -3.66 12.96 -24.77
CA ALA A 59 -3.59 11.50 -24.84
C ALA A 59 -2.25 10.94 -24.32
N TRP A 60 -1.15 11.63 -24.60
CA TRP A 60 0.19 11.25 -24.14
C TRP A 60 0.39 11.41 -22.63
N VAL A 61 -0.38 12.32 -21.98
CA VAL A 61 -0.34 12.54 -20.53
C VAL A 61 -1.40 11.68 -19.82
N ALA A 62 -2.59 11.54 -20.40
CA ALA A 62 -3.69 10.79 -19.79
C ALA A 62 -3.41 9.27 -19.76
N GLY A 63 -2.75 8.73 -20.77
CA GLY A 63 -2.40 7.30 -20.84
C GLY A 63 -1.50 6.83 -19.68
N PRO A 64 -0.34 7.44 -19.47
CA PRO A 64 0.54 7.06 -18.35
C PRO A 64 -0.05 7.40 -16.99
N ALA A 65 -0.86 8.47 -16.88
CA ALA A 65 -1.57 8.79 -15.62
C ALA A 65 -2.61 7.74 -15.27
N LEU A 66 -3.36 7.24 -16.24
CA LEU A 66 -4.33 6.15 -16.05
C LEU A 66 -3.63 4.84 -15.70
N LEU A 67 -2.50 4.53 -16.36
CA LEU A 67 -1.69 3.36 -16.07
C LEU A 67 -1.10 3.43 -14.65
N LEU A 68 -0.64 4.60 -14.23
CA LEU A 68 -0.14 4.83 -12.87
C LEU A 68 -1.26 4.68 -11.83
N ALA A 69 -2.45 5.19 -12.10
CA ALA A 69 -3.62 5.02 -11.24
C ALA A 69 -4.01 3.54 -11.10
N LEU A 70 -3.94 2.75 -12.19
CA LEU A 70 -4.20 1.32 -12.16
C LEU A 70 -3.14 0.54 -11.36
N LEU A 71 -1.87 0.96 -11.42
CA LEU A 71 -0.77 0.34 -10.68
C LEU A 71 -0.83 0.68 -9.18
N CYS A 72 -1.42 1.81 -8.80
CA CYS A 72 -1.60 2.23 -7.40
C CYS A 72 -2.77 1.55 -6.69
N THR A 73 -3.63 0.81 -7.38
CA THR A 73 -4.70 0.02 -6.76
C THR A 73 -4.16 -1.31 -6.22
N SER A 74 -3.11 -1.25 -5.41
CA SER A 74 -2.82 -2.34 -4.47
C SER A 74 -3.93 -2.30 -3.43
N ALA A 75 -5.05 -2.92 -3.75
CA ALA A 75 -6.13 -3.12 -2.79
C ALA A 75 -5.52 -3.80 -1.57
N ALA A 76 -5.50 -3.12 -0.44
CA ALA A 76 -5.23 -3.72 0.85
C ALA A 76 -6.34 -4.76 1.06
N ARG A 77 -6.09 -5.99 0.61
CA ARG A 77 -7.01 -7.10 0.86
C ARG A 77 -6.85 -7.44 2.33
N ALA A 78 -7.90 -7.25 3.10
CA ALA A 78 -8.01 -7.82 4.43
C ALA A 78 -7.87 -9.34 4.35
N GLU A 79 -7.18 -9.89 5.32
CA GLU A 79 -6.89 -11.33 5.37
C GLU A 79 -7.99 -12.02 6.14
N LYS A 80 -8.79 -12.83 5.43
CA LYS A 80 -9.84 -13.64 6.08
C LYS A 80 -9.22 -14.74 6.95
N ILE A 81 -9.70 -14.89 8.17
CA ILE A 81 -9.22 -15.90 9.14
C ILE A 81 -9.18 -17.31 8.53
N GLU A 82 -10.13 -17.62 7.63
CA GLU A 82 -10.22 -18.92 6.98
C GLU A 82 -9.03 -19.25 6.08
N GLN A 83 -8.34 -18.21 5.58
CA GLN A 83 -7.20 -18.36 4.67
C GLN A 83 -5.86 -18.41 5.42
N LEU A 84 -5.85 -17.98 6.68
CA LEU A 84 -4.65 -17.99 7.51
C LEU A 84 -4.34 -19.41 7.98
N LYS A 85 -3.23 -19.96 7.47
CA LYS A 85 -2.73 -21.28 7.89
C LYS A 85 -1.42 -21.10 8.67
N PRO A 86 -1.24 -21.80 9.79
CA PRO A 86 0.00 -21.73 10.53
C PRO A 86 1.14 -22.36 9.72
N GLN A 87 2.22 -21.59 9.52
CA GLN A 87 3.44 -22.04 8.84
C GLN A 87 4.58 -22.32 9.82
N GLY A 88 4.43 -21.88 11.07
CA GLY A 88 5.42 -21.97 12.11
C GLY A 88 4.97 -21.22 13.36
N TYR A 89 5.90 -20.98 14.26
CA TYR A 89 5.64 -20.13 15.42
C TYR A 89 5.43 -18.66 15.04
N VAL A 90 6.08 -18.20 13.96
CA VAL A 90 5.97 -16.83 13.45
C VAL A 90 5.35 -16.85 12.07
N ASN A 91 4.22 -16.15 11.94
CA ASN A 91 3.42 -16.08 10.72
C ASN A 91 3.24 -14.61 10.31
N ASP A 92 4.11 -14.13 9.44
CA ASP A 92 4.15 -12.74 9.02
C ASP A 92 3.38 -12.52 7.71
N PHE A 93 2.05 -12.47 7.80
CA PHE A 93 1.19 -12.22 6.63
C PHE A 93 1.22 -10.74 6.20
N ALA A 94 1.52 -9.84 7.12
CA ALA A 94 1.67 -8.42 6.78
C ALA A 94 2.99 -8.11 6.06
N GLY A 95 3.99 -8.98 6.19
CA GLY A 95 5.31 -8.77 5.57
C GLY A 95 6.11 -7.64 6.21
N VAL A 96 5.96 -7.45 7.52
CA VAL A 96 6.59 -6.34 8.26
C VAL A 96 7.83 -6.74 9.07
N LEU A 97 8.12 -8.05 9.15
CA LEU A 97 9.27 -8.55 9.88
C LEU A 97 10.47 -8.79 8.95
N SER A 98 11.65 -8.40 9.41
CA SER A 98 12.89 -8.82 8.73
C SER A 98 13.15 -10.31 8.98
N GLU A 99 13.86 -10.97 8.06
CA GLU A 99 14.20 -12.39 8.21
C GLU A 99 14.93 -12.67 9.53
N GLY A 100 15.94 -11.85 9.86
CA GLY A 100 16.68 -12.00 11.11
C GLY A 100 15.81 -11.86 12.36
N THR A 101 14.82 -10.95 12.35
CA THR A 101 13.88 -10.80 13.46
C THR A 101 12.94 -12.00 13.56
N ARG A 102 12.45 -12.50 12.42
CA ARG A 102 11.61 -13.70 12.36
C ARG A 102 12.33 -14.91 12.92
N GLU A 103 13.60 -15.11 12.56
CA GLU A 103 14.44 -16.17 13.08
C GLU A 103 14.63 -16.07 14.60
N GLN A 104 14.91 -14.86 15.12
CA GLN A 104 15.08 -14.62 16.55
C GLN A 104 13.81 -14.94 17.34
N ILE A 105 12.65 -14.46 16.88
CA ILE A 105 11.37 -14.75 17.52
C ILE A 105 11.08 -16.27 17.44
N THR A 106 11.33 -16.89 16.29
CA THR A 106 11.14 -18.33 16.10
C THR A 106 12.00 -19.15 17.06
N ALA A 107 13.27 -18.79 17.22
CA ALA A 107 14.18 -19.45 18.15
C ALA A 107 13.69 -19.34 19.60
N LEU A 108 13.18 -18.17 19.96
CA LEU A 108 12.62 -17.93 21.30
C LEU A 108 11.35 -18.77 21.55
N CYS A 109 10.41 -18.77 20.60
CA CYS A 109 9.19 -19.57 20.68
C CYS A 109 9.52 -21.07 20.77
N ARG A 110 10.49 -21.54 19.98
CA ARG A 110 10.96 -22.93 20.03
C ARG A 110 11.56 -23.29 21.39
N GLN A 111 12.33 -22.39 22.01
CA GLN A 111 12.87 -22.63 23.36
C GLN A 111 11.75 -22.68 24.40
N ALA A 112 10.75 -21.82 24.33
CA ALA A 112 9.58 -21.85 25.20
C ALA A 112 8.82 -23.18 25.07
N ASP A 113 8.65 -23.65 23.85
CA ASP A 113 7.97 -24.91 23.56
C ASP A 113 8.76 -26.11 24.09
N GLN A 114 10.05 -26.22 23.76
CA GLN A 114 10.88 -27.37 24.12
C GLN A 114 11.24 -27.46 25.60
N LYS A 115 11.49 -26.30 26.27
CA LYS A 115 11.98 -26.27 27.65
C LYS A 115 10.89 -26.04 28.67
N ALA A 116 9.88 -25.23 28.32
CA ALA A 116 8.83 -24.79 29.24
C ALA A 116 7.45 -25.40 28.91
N HIS A 117 7.34 -26.19 27.87
CA HIS A 117 6.10 -26.87 27.44
C HIS A 117 4.96 -25.83 27.22
N ALA A 118 5.27 -24.76 26.51
CA ALA A 118 4.31 -23.71 26.19
C ALA A 118 4.52 -23.20 24.77
N GLN A 119 3.46 -23.17 23.98
CA GLN A 119 3.52 -22.74 22.60
C GLN A 119 3.19 -21.26 22.47
N ILE A 120 4.05 -20.52 21.80
CA ILE A 120 3.81 -19.11 21.49
C ILE A 120 3.70 -18.95 19.98
N ALA A 121 2.56 -18.44 19.52
CA ALA A 121 2.31 -18.10 18.12
C ALA A 121 2.37 -16.59 17.96
N VAL A 122 3.18 -16.11 17.02
CA VAL A 122 3.25 -14.69 16.68
C VAL A 122 2.70 -14.49 15.27
N VAL A 123 1.70 -13.63 15.14
CA VAL A 123 0.97 -13.41 13.90
C VAL A 123 0.89 -11.93 13.58
N THR A 124 1.28 -11.55 12.38
CA THR A 124 1.03 -10.21 11.85
C THR A 124 0.04 -10.30 10.70
N VAL A 125 -0.96 -9.43 10.69
CA VAL A 125 -1.94 -9.27 9.62
C VAL A 125 -1.98 -7.83 9.15
N ARG A 126 -2.40 -7.60 7.91
CA ARG A 126 -2.54 -6.23 7.39
C ARG A 126 -3.74 -5.53 8.00
N SER A 127 -4.88 -6.20 8.02
CA SER A 127 -6.13 -5.66 8.55
C SER A 127 -7.01 -6.75 9.13
N LEU A 128 -7.90 -6.37 10.06
CA LEU A 128 -8.87 -7.23 10.72
C LEU A 128 -10.24 -7.25 10.00
N ASP A 129 -10.41 -6.48 8.91
CA ASP A 129 -11.66 -6.38 8.14
C ASP A 129 -12.86 -5.97 9.01
N ASP A 130 -12.68 -4.93 9.82
CA ASP A 130 -13.65 -4.41 10.80
C ASP A 130 -14.06 -5.37 11.93
N VAL A 131 -13.43 -6.55 12.02
CA VAL A 131 -13.65 -7.48 13.13
C VAL A 131 -12.94 -6.96 14.40
N PRO A 132 -13.57 -6.99 15.57
CA PRO A 132 -12.89 -6.68 16.83
C PRO A 132 -11.63 -7.54 17.00
N VAL A 133 -10.54 -6.93 17.46
CA VAL A 133 -9.23 -7.61 17.58
C VAL A 133 -9.29 -8.80 18.53
N GLU A 134 -10.14 -8.72 19.54
CA GLU A 134 -10.41 -9.78 20.52
C GLU A 134 -11.05 -11.00 19.84
N ASP A 135 -12.12 -10.76 19.09
CA ASP A 135 -12.85 -11.81 18.36
C ASP A 135 -11.98 -12.47 17.31
N PHE A 136 -11.18 -11.65 16.59
CA PHE A 136 -10.25 -12.15 15.59
C PHE A 136 -9.18 -13.04 16.21
N ALA A 137 -8.56 -12.60 17.29
CA ALA A 137 -7.51 -13.33 17.98
C ALA A 137 -8.04 -14.64 18.61
N ASN A 138 -9.19 -14.59 19.26
CA ASN A 138 -9.80 -15.77 19.87
C ASN A 138 -10.16 -16.81 18.82
N LYS A 139 -10.86 -16.43 17.73
CA LYS A 139 -11.16 -17.35 16.61
C LYS A 139 -9.92 -17.94 15.96
N LEU A 140 -8.86 -17.13 15.80
CA LEU A 140 -7.60 -17.58 15.23
C LEU A 140 -6.89 -18.57 16.18
N TYR A 141 -6.90 -18.26 17.48
CA TYR A 141 -6.34 -19.12 18.51
C TYR A 141 -7.00 -20.49 18.53
N GLU A 142 -8.33 -20.53 18.56
CA GLU A 142 -9.12 -21.76 18.54
C GLU A 142 -8.90 -22.56 17.26
N ARG A 143 -8.94 -21.87 16.11
CA ARG A 143 -8.75 -22.53 14.81
C ARG A 143 -7.38 -23.17 14.66
N TRP A 144 -6.35 -22.52 15.16
CA TRP A 144 -4.98 -23.07 15.12
C TRP A 144 -4.69 -24.02 16.27
N GLY A 145 -5.48 -23.96 17.33
CA GLY A 145 -5.29 -24.80 18.50
C GLY A 145 -3.98 -24.52 19.21
N VAL A 146 -3.64 -23.24 19.43
CA VAL A 146 -2.36 -22.84 20.02
C VAL A 146 -2.23 -23.37 21.44
N GLY A 147 -1.16 -24.11 21.71
CA GLY A 147 -0.94 -24.80 22.99
C GLY A 147 -1.22 -26.30 22.91
N TYR A 148 -0.93 -26.98 24.00
CA TYR A 148 -1.13 -28.43 24.09
C TYR A 148 -2.55 -28.76 24.55
N LYS A 149 -3.14 -29.76 23.90
CA LYS A 149 -4.48 -30.24 24.24
C LYS A 149 -4.54 -30.70 25.73
N GLY A 150 -5.52 -30.16 26.45
CA GLY A 150 -5.72 -30.48 27.87
C GLY A 150 -4.87 -29.62 28.81
N GLU A 151 -3.68 -29.20 28.42
CA GLU A 151 -2.86 -28.28 29.21
C GLU A 151 -3.17 -26.83 28.93
N ASN A 152 -3.62 -26.51 27.72
CA ASN A 152 -3.98 -25.16 27.25
C ASN A 152 -2.86 -24.13 27.49
N ARG A 153 -1.60 -24.56 27.38
CA ARG A 153 -0.40 -23.71 27.58
C ARG A 153 0.02 -23.10 26.26
N GLY A 154 -0.81 -22.17 25.79
CA GLY A 154 -0.58 -21.45 24.55
C GLY A 154 -0.70 -19.94 24.73
N VAL A 155 0.01 -19.19 23.89
CA VAL A 155 -0.14 -17.73 23.75
C VAL A 155 -0.15 -17.37 22.29
N LEU A 156 -1.11 -16.53 21.88
CA LEU A 156 -1.15 -15.96 20.54
C LEU A 156 -0.89 -14.44 20.65
N VAL A 157 0.14 -13.98 19.99
CA VAL A 157 0.44 -12.53 19.83
C VAL A 157 0.01 -12.13 18.44
N LEU A 158 -1.04 -11.32 18.34
CA LEU A 158 -1.59 -10.78 17.10
C LEU A 158 -1.25 -9.30 16.96
N LEU A 159 -0.78 -8.91 15.77
CA LEU A 159 -0.53 -7.52 15.39
C LEU A 159 -1.27 -7.20 14.08
N ALA A 160 -2.22 -6.28 14.11
CA ALA A 160 -2.93 -5.76 12.95
C ALA A 160 -2.37 -4.38 12.58
N VAL A 161 -1.58 -4.34 11.51
CA VAL A 161 -0.72 -3.19 11.18
C VAL A 161 -1.53 -1.97 10.76
N ASN A 162 -2.49 -2.13 9.84
CA ASN A 162 -3.29 -1.02 9.34
C ASN A 162 -4.29 -0.49 10.36
N ASP A 163 -4.84 -1.40 11.19
CA ASP A 163 -5.79 -1.05 12.25
C ASP A 163 -5.10 -0.48 13.48
N ARG A 164 -3.77 -0.58 13.55
CA ARG A 164 -2.95 -0.17 14.70
C ARG A 164 -3.43 -0.80 16.00
N LYS A 165 -3.71 -2.09 15.96
CA LYS A 165 -4.21 -2.87 17.09
C LYS A 165 -3.33 -4.08 17.33
N TYR A 166 -3.16 -4.42 18.60
CA TYR A 166 -2.54 -5.68 18.99
C TYR A 166 -3.39 -6.40 20.01
N ARG A 167 -3.26 -7.69 20.05
CA ARG A 167 -3.87 -8.56 21.04
C ARG A 167 -2.89 -9.65 21.44
N VAL A 168 -2.84 -9.92 22.73
CA VAL A 168 -2.20 -11.12 23.27
C VAL A 168 -3.30 -11.98 23.86
N GLU A 169 -3.54 -13.12 23.26
CA GLU A 169 -4.51 -14.12 23.75
C GLU A 169 -3.78 -15.17 24.56
N VAL A 170 -4.25 -15.49 25.74
CA VAL A 170 -3.60 -16.40 26.69
C VAL A 170 -4.50 -17.62 26.91
N GLY A 171 -3.93 -18.80 26.77
CA GLY A 171 -4.63 -20.06 27.07
C GLY A 171 -4.81 -20.27 28.55
N TYR A 172 -5.88 -20.98 28.94
CA TYR A 172 -6.27 -21.23 30.34
C TYR A 172 -5.12 -21.73 31.23
N GLY A 173 -4.23 -22.58 30.69
CA GLY A 173 -3.09 -23.13 31.45
C GLY A 173 -2.00 -22.11 31.80
N LEU A 174 -2.03 -20.93 31.22
CA LEU A 174 -1.06 -19.86 31.47
C LEU A 174 -1.66 -18.63 32.16
N GLU A 175 -2.98 -18.53 32.30
CA GLU A 175 -3.63 -17.39 32.98
C GLU A 175 -3.11 -17.15 34.41
N PRO A 176 -2.82 -18.16 35.23
CA PRO A 176 -2.30 -17.93 36.58
C PRO A 176 -0.98 -17.16 36.64
N ILE A 177 -0.14 -17.30 35.61
CA ILE A 177 1.19 -16.68 35.54
C ILE A 177 1.25 -15.49 34.58
N LEU A 178 0.32 -15.43 33.64
CA LEU A 178 0.14 -14.36 32.65
C LEU A 178 -1.26 -13.74 32.75
N PRO A 179 -1.64 -13.17 33.90
CA PRO A 179 -2.92 -12.49 34.04
C PRO A 179 -2.97 -11.24 33.15
N ASP A 180 -4.17 -10.83 32.76
CA ASP A 180 -4.45 -9.72 31.82
C ASP A 180 -3.67 -8.44 32.16
N GLY A 181 -3.61 -8.07 33.43
CA GLY A 181 -2.88 -6.88 33.89
C GLY A 181 -1.37 -6.92 33.58
N LYS A 182 -0.75 -8.10 33.74
CA LYS A 182 0.67 -8.31 33.43
C LYS A 182 0.92 -8.25 31.95
N VAL A 183 0.12 -8.98 31.17
CA VAL A 183 0.19 -9.00 29.71
C VAL A 183 -0.08 -7.61 29.14
N GLY A 184 -1.06 -6.88 29.68
CA GLY A 184 -1.31 -5.48 29.34
C GLY A 184 -0.15 -4.54 29.68
N GLY A 185 0.63 -4.86 30.73
CA GLY A 185 1.90 -4.18 31.03
C GLY A 185 2.89 -4.32 29.88
N PHE A 186 3.19 -5.55 29.46
CA PHE A 186 4.09 -5.84 28.34
C PHE A 186 3.60 -5.19 27.03
N GLY A 187 2.29 -5.21 26.81
CA GLY A 187 1.70 -4.54 25.66
C GLY A 187 1.96 -3.02 25.63
N ARG A 188 1.86 -2.37 26.79
CA ARG A 188 2.18 -0.92 26.91
C ARG A 188 3.64 -0.62 26.66
N GLU A 189 4.55 -1.49 27.05
CA GLU A 189 6.01 -1.32 26.84
C GLU A 189 6.39 -1.29 25.36
N ILE A 190 5.67 -2.00 24.49
CA ILE A 190 5.98 -2.06 23.07
C ILE A 190 5.34 -0.92 22.25
N VAL A 191 4.38 -0.18 22.78
CA VAL A 191 3.67 0.90 22.07
C VAL A 191 4.62 1.95 21.48
N PRO A 192 5.68 2.43 22.16
CA PRO A 192 6.62 3.38 21.57
C PRO A 192 7.28 2.85 20.29
N SER A 193 7.71 1.60 20.26
CA SER A 193 8.31 0.95 19.08
C SER A 193 7.29 0.77 17.96
N LEU A 194 6.04 0.39 18.29
CA LEU A 194 4.95 0.29 17.32
C LEU A 194 4.65 1.64 16.65
N ARG A 195 4.65 2.75 17.41
CA ARG A 195 4.47 4.12 16.88
C ARG A 195 5.59 4.55 15.94
N GLN A 196 6.80 4.03 16.15
CA GLN A 196 7.96 4.28 15.28
C GLN A 196 7.96 3.37 14.04
N GLY A 197 7.01 2.41 13.93
CA GLY A 197 6.99 1.42 12.86
C GLY A 197 8.00 0.29 13.03
N ASP A 198 8.67 0.20 14.18
CA ASP A 198 9.59 -0.90 14.48
C ASP A 198 8.82 -2.10 15.05
N TYR A 199 8.05 -2.75 14.18
CA TYR A 199 7.24 -3.90 14.54
C TYR A 199 8.07 -5.09 14.98
N GLY A 200 9.27 -5.24 14.41
CA GLY A 200 10.19 -6.32 14.72
C GLY A 200 10.70 -6.26 16.15
N ALA A 201 11.25 -5.12 16.57
CA ALA A 201 11.70 -4.92 17.95
C ALA A 201 10.54 -5.03 18.94
N ALA A 202 9.37 -4.48 18.61
CA ALA A 202 8.18 -4.56 19.44
C ALA A 202 7.76 -6.01 19.70
N LEU A 203 7.61 -6.82 18.66
CA LEU A 203 7.20 -8.22 18.77
C LEU A 203 8.26 -9.09 19.46
N LEU A 204 9.54 -8.84 19.19
CA LEU A 204 10.63 -9.53 19.86
C LEU A 204 10.64 -9.26 21.38
N HIS A 205 10.48 -7.98 21.78
CA HIS A 205 10.39 -7.57 23.19
C HIS A 205 9.20 -8.23 23.87
N LEU A 206 8.01 -8.14 23.27
CA LEU A 206 6.79 -8.72 23.82
C LEU A 206 6.90 -10.22 24.01
N THR A 207 7.35 -10.93 22.96
CA THR A 207 7.54 -12.38 22.99
C THR A 207 8.58 -12.79 24.02
N ALA A 208 9.69 -12.05 24.13
CA ALA A 208 10.72 -12.31 25.13
C ALA A 208 10.20 -12.10 26.56
N SER A 209 9.37 -11.08 26.83
CA SER A 209 8.77 -10.83 28.13
C SER A 209 7.82 -11.95 28.55
N ILE A 210 6.98 -12.41 27.61
CA ILE A 210 6.08 -13.55 27.82
C ILE A 210 6.88 -14.83 28.07
N ALA A 211 7.85 -15.12 27.22
CA ALA A 211 8.67 -16.34 27.32
C ALA A 211 9.46 -16.40 28.62
N ARG A 212 9.99 -15.27 29.13
CA ARG A 212 10.68 -15.22 30.44
C ARG A 212 9.75 -15.61 31.59
N VAL A 213 8.51 -15.14 31.59
CA VAL A 213 7.55 -15.49 32.66
C VAL A 213 7.24 -16.98 32.63
N ILE A 214 6.99 -17.53 31.43
CA ILE A 214 6.70 -18.96 31.25
C ILE A 214 7.90 -19.83 31.68
N ALA A 215 9.11 -19.42 31.31
CA ALA A 215 10.34 -20.14 31.68
C ALA A 215 10.61 -20.08 33.19
N ALA A 216 10.37 -18.93 33.81
CA ALA A 216 10.55 -18.74 35.26
C ALA A 216 9.60 -19.62 36.07
N GLU A 217 8.36 -19.80 35.63
CA GLU A 217 7.40 -20.73 36.26
C GLU A 217 7.88 -22.17 36.25
N ARG A 218 8.53 -22.58 35.16
CA ARG A 218 9.08 -23.95 35.04
C ARG A 218 10.50 -24.09 35.62
N GLY A 219 11.09 -22.99 36.11
CA GLY A 219 12.46 -23.03 36.62
C GLY A 219 13.52 -23.30 35.53
N VAL A 220 13.18 -23.04 34.26
CA VAL A 220 14.09 -23.32 33.13
C VAL A 220 14.73 -22.03 32.64
N ALA A 221 16.02 -22.10 32.30
CA ALA A 221 16.72 -20.99 31.67
C ALA A 221 16.49 -21.06 30.15
N LEU A 222 15.94 -19.98 29.60
CA LEU A 222 16.03 -19.76 28.15
C LEU A 222 17.48 -19.37 27.85
N GLY A 223 18.09 -19.98 26.83
CA GLY A 223 19.42 -19.60 26.37
C GLY A 223 19.47 -18.13 25.99
N ASP A 224 20.64 -17.65 25.55
CA ASP A 224 20.84 -16.23 25.24
C ASP A 224 19.64 -15.64 24.51
N LEU A 225 18.80 -14.95 25.29
CA LEU A 225 17.70 -14.17 24.70
C LEU A 225 18.40 -13.14 23.82
N PRO A 226 17.97 -13.00 22.57
CA PRO A 226 18.50 -11.93 21.74
C PRO A 226 18.45 -10.66 22.56
N ARG A 227 19.62 -10.04 22.82
CA ARG A 227 19.63 -8.68 23.36
C ARG A 227 18.76 -7.88 22.42
N VAL A 228 17.63 -7.38 22.92
CA VAL A 228 16.91 -6.32 22.24
C VAL A 228 17.91 -5.17 22.19
N GLU A 229 18.63 -5.06 21.05
CA GLU A 229 19.38 -3.86 20.79
C GLU A 229 18.35 -2.74 20.81
N GLU A 230 18.47 -1.83 21.78
CA GLU A 230 17.68 -0.62 21.75
C GLU A 230 17.76 -0.06 20.31
N PRO A 231 16.64 0.31 19.69
CA PRO A 231 16.64 0.67 18.28
C PRO A 231 17.53 1.88 18.09
N GLY A 232 18.82 1.62 17.90
CA GLY A 232 19.74 2.58 17.37
C GLY A 232 19.25 2.90 15.97
N ARG A 233 18.69 4.09 15.84
CA ARG A 233 18.28 4.85 14.67
C ARG A 233 18.98 4.41 13.37
N ARG A 234 18.70 3.21 12.89
CA ARG A 234 19.05 2.79 11.53
C ARG A 234 17.84 3.07 10.67
N SER A 235 17.71 4.32 10.25
CA SER A 235 16.95 4.65 9.06
C SER A 235 17.57 3.89 7.89
N LYS A 236 17.07 2.68 7.60
CA LYS A 236 17.30 2.10 6.27
C LYS A 236 16.74 3.11 5.29
N PRO A 237 17.49 3.54 4.26
CA PRO A 237 16.89 4.30 3.20
C PRO A 237 15.79 3.40 2.61
N VAL A 238 14.55 3.73 2.89
CA VAL A 238 13.43 3.19 2.14
C VAL A 238 13.66 3.71 0.74
N THR A 239 14.26 2.90 -0.11
CA THR A 239 14.30 3.17 -1.54
C THR A 239 12.85 3.08 -1.97
N ASN A 240 12.15 4.20 -1.86
CA ASN A 240 10.77 4.31 -2.30
C ASN A 240 10.80 4.08 -3.82
N VAL A 241 10.56 2.84 -4.22
CA VAL A 241 10.41 2.47 -5.62
C VAL A 241 9.37 3.38 -6.26
N ALA A 242 8.33 3.75 -5.52
CA ALA A 242 7.36 4.76 -5.91
C ALA A 242 8.00 6.13 -6.20
N ALA A 243 8.92 6.59 -5.36
CA ALA A 243 9.62 7.86 -5.60
C ALA A 243 10.53 7.80 -6.83
N LEU A 244 11.21 6.68 -7.06
CA LEU A 244 12.01 6.47 -8.28
C LEU A 244 11.14 6.40 -9.53
N VAL A 245 9.98 5.76 -9.47
CA VAL A 245 9.02 5.69 -10.57
C VAL A 245 8.46 7.09 -10.87
N ILE A 246 8.09 7.86 -9.86
CA ILE A 246 7.61 9.24 -10.01
C ILE A 246 8.72 10.11 -10.65
N LEU A 247 9.94 9.99 -10.18
CA LEU A 247 11.09 10.74 -10.73
C LEU A 247 11.34 10.37 -12.20
N ALA A 248 11.28 9.08 -12.54
CA ALA A 248 11.41 8.60 -13.91
C ALA A 248 10.30 9.12 -14.82
N LEU A 249 9.05 9.15 -14.34
CA LEU A 249 7.91 9.68 -15.09
C LEU A 249 8.00 11.19 -15.30
N LEU A 250 8.46 11.93 -14.30
CA LEU A 250 8.72 13.37 -14.42
C LEU A 250 9.84 13.63 -15.43
N ALA A 251 10.94 12.87 -15.38
CA ALA A 251 12.03 12.97 -16.34
C ALA A 251 11.56 12.66 -17.78
N PHE A 252 10.73 11.64 -17.94
CA PHE A 252 10.17 11.25 -19.25
C PHE A 252 9.19 12.31 -19.79
N GLY A 253 8.40 12.90 -18.90
CA GLY A 253 7.49 14.01 -19.24
C GLY A 253 8.24 15.25 -19.68
N VAL A 254 9.27 15.65 -18.95
CA VAL A 254 10.14 16.79 -19.31
C VAL A 254 10.86 16.53 -20.63
N LEU A 255 11.40 15.34 -20.82
CA LEU A 255 12.07 14.95 -22.06
C LEU A 255 11.11 14.94 -23.26
N GLY A 256 9.87 14.49 -23.06
CA GLY A 256 8.81 14.48 -24.08
C GLY A 256 8.37 15.89 -24.51
N VAL A 257 8.50 16.89 -23.67
CA VAL A 257 8.24 18.28 -23.99
C VAL A 257 9.46 18.96 -24.61
N LEU A 258 10.65 18.69 -24.10
CA LEU A 258 11.90 19.31 -24.59
C LEU A 258 12.32 18.82 -25.98
N LEU A 259 12.16 17.53 -26.25
CA LEU A 259 12.56 16.97 -27.56
C LEU A 259 11.86 17.62 -28.74
N PRO A 260 10.53 17.84 -28.78
CA PRO A 260 9.88 18.53 -29.88
C PRO A 260 10.25 20.01 -29.98
N ILE A 261 10.55 20.68 -28.85
CA ILE A 261 11.02 22.07 -28.84
C ILE A 261 12.40 22.16 -29.44
N ILE A 262 13.32 21.26 -29.10
CA ILE A 262 14.67 21.20 -29.68
C ILE A 262 14.60 20.83 -31.16
N ALA A 263 13.74 19.88 -31.54
CA ALA A 263 13.54 19.50 -32.94
C ALA A 263 12.93 20.63 -33.78
N ALA A 264 12.08 21.49 -33.18
CA ALA A 264 11.53 22.68 -33.83
C ALA A 264 12.60 23.77 -34.01
N ALA A 265 13.48 23.96 -33.04
CA ALA A 265 14.59 24.91 -33.10
C ALA A 265 15.63 24.52 -34.17
N GLN A 266 15.85 23.21 -34.41
CA GLN A 266 16.78 22.72 -35.44
C GLN A 266 16.25 22.81 -36.88
N ARG A 267 14.93 23.01 -37.04
CA ARG A 267 14.34 23.21 -38.39
C ARG A 267 14.47 24.62 -38.96
N GLY A 268 15.01 25.56 -38.18
CA GLY A 268 15.19 26.97 -38.55
C GLY A 268 16.59 27.34 -39.08
N GLY A 269 17.52 26.44 -39.19
CA GLY A 269 18.91 26.75 -39.59
C GLY A 269 19.42 25.87 -40.72
N ARG A 270 19.36 26.40 -41.92
CA ARG A 270 20.14 25.90 -43.03
C ARG A 270 21.58 26.39 -42.87
N GLY A 271 22.53 25.49 -42.62
CA GLY A 271 23.95 25.86 -42.63
C GLY A 271 24.77 24.73 -42.02
N GLY A 272 25.60 24.12 -42.88
CA GLY A 272 26.37 22.93 -42.60
C GLY A 272 27.47 23.09 -41.56
N TRP A 273 28.10 22.00 -41.38
CA TRP A 273 29.47 21.67 -40.98
C TRP A 273 29.47 20.52 -39.98
N GLY A 274 30.16 19.50 -40.44
CA GLY A 274 30.40 18.25 -39.80
C GLY A 274 31.44 18.36 -38.67
N ALA A 275 31.35 17.41 -37.81
CA ALA A 275 32.46 16.71 -37.15
C ALA A 275 31.86 15.81 -36.08
N GLY A 276 31.98 14.51 -36.26
CA GLY A 276 31.75 13.54 -35.17
C GLY A 276 32.88 13.52 -34.17
N PRO A 277 32.60 13.17 -32.97
CA PRO A 277 33.57 12.38 -32.19
C PRO A 277 32.96 11.03 -31.79
N TRP A 278 33.69 10.03 -32.12
CA TRP A 278 33.60 8.69 -31.58
C TRP A 278 33.90 8.71 -30.07
N ILE A 279 32.96 8.25 -29.28
CA ILE A 279 33.28 7.85 -27.88
C ILE A 279 32.91 6.39 -27.76
N GLY A 280 33.98 5.57 -27.71
CA GLY A 280 33.91 4.16 -27.39
C GLY A 280 33.44 3.99 -25.95
N MET A 281 32.44 3.15 -25.78
CA MET A 281 31.96 2.75 -24.48
C MET A 281 32.46 1.36 -24.17
N GLY A 282 33.49 1.33 -23.30
CA GLY A 282 34.07 0.13 -22.72
C GLY A 282 33.07 -0.60 -21.84
N GLY A 283 33.02 -1.91 -21.99
CA GLY A 283 32.21 -2.82 -21.21
C GLY A 283 32.59 -2.86 -19.73
N TRP A 284 31.59 -2.90 -18.89
CA TRP A 284 31.74 -3.33 -17.51
C TRP A 284 30.97 -4.64 -17.35
N GLY A 285 31.74 -5.74 -17.44
CA GLY A 285 31.37 -7.05 -16.92
C GLY A 285 31.72 -7.09 -15.44
N GLY A 286 30.75 -7.31 -14.59
CA GLY A 286 30.94 -7.52 -13.16
C GLY A 286 29.89 -8.51 -12.66
N GLY A 287 30.17 -9.81 -12.84
CA GLY A 287 29.43 -10.88 -12.23
C GLY A 287 29.77 -11.01 -10.78
N SER A 288 28.84 -10.78 -9.88
CA SER A 288 28.92 -11.21 -8.49
C SER A 288 27.99 -12.40 -8.26
N ARG A 289 28.63 -13.58 -8.20
CA ARG A 289 28.06 -14.79 -7.65
C ARG A 289 27.85 -14.57 -6.15
N TRP A 290 26.62 -14.55 -5.72
CA TRP A 290 26.29 -14.76 -4.31
C TRP A 290 26.00 -16.25 -4.11
N GLY A 291 26.92 -16.89 -3.43
CA GLY A 291 26.78 -18.25 -2.94
C GLY A 291 25.71 -18.27 -1.86
N GLY A 292 24.65 -19.03 -2.10
CA GLY A 292 23.68 -19.43 -1.10
C GLY A 292 24.31 -20.41 -0.13
N GLY A 293 24.58 -20.01 1.11
CA GLY A 293 24.83 -20.88 2.23
C GLY A 293 23.49 -21.32 2.82
N GLY A 294 23.02 -22.48 2.43
CA GLY A 294 21.90 -23.14 3.07
C GLY A 294 22.34 -23.74 4.39
N PHE A 295 21.87 -23.18 5.52
CA PHE A 295 21.90 -23.88 6.80
C PHE A 295 20.57 -24.61 6.96
N GLY A 296 20.56 -25.88 6.57
CA GLY A 296 19.54 -26.84 6.92
C GLY A 296 19.60 -27.17 8.39
N GLY A 297 18.77 -26.57 9.22
CA GLY A 297 18.50 -26.97 10.60
C GLY A 297 17.07 -27.51 10.64
N GLY A 298 16.91 -28.78 10.29
CA GLY A 298 15.63 -29.47 10.31
C GLY A 298 15.14 -29.70 11.75
N GLY A 299 14.23 -28.89 12.20
CA GLY A 299 13.28 -29.17 13.26
C GLY A 299 11.94 -28.69 12.72
N GLY A 300 11.22 -29.59 12.05
CA GLY A 300 9.93 -29.30 11.49
C GLY A 300 8.96 -28.82 12.56
N PHE A 301 8.31 -27.70 12.33
CA PHE A 301 7.14 -27.26 13.11
C PHE A 301 6.03 -28.30 12.89
N GLY A 302 5.71 -29.06 13.95
CA GLY A 302 4.71 -30.11 13.90
C GLY A 302 3.26 -29.66 13.99
N GLY A 303 3.02 -28.32 13.95
CA GLY A 303 1.70 -27.72 14.21
C GLY A 303 1.50 -27.37 15.69
N PHE A 304 0.41 -26.66 15.99
CA PHE A 304 -0.04 -26.40 17.34
C PHE A 304 -0.85 -27.59 17.87
N GLY A 305 -0.78 -27.78 19.19
CA GLY A 305 -1.24 -29.01 19.85
C GLY A 305 -2.71 -29.08 20.22
N GLY A 306 -3.55 -28.09 19.88
CA GLY A 306 -5.00 -28.11 20.14
C GLY A 306 -5.40 -27.55 21.50
N GLY A 307 -4.72 -26.52 21.99
CA GLY A 307 -5.08 -25.76 23.17
C GLY A 307 -6.31 -24.87 22.95
N SER A 308 -6.93 -24.41 24.04
CA SER A 308 -8.07 -23.49 24.07
C SER A 308 -7.83 -22.29 24.96
N SER A 309 -8.49 -21.17 24.66
CA SER A 309 -8.50 -19.94 25.43
C SER A 309 -9.93 -19.50 25.71
N GLY A 310 -10.15 -18.83 26.84
CA GLY A 310 -11.42 -18.23 27.21
C GLY A 310 -11.51 -16.72 26.96
N GLY A 311 -10.61 -16.16 26.15
CA GLY A 311 -10.53 -14.73 25.94
C GLY A 311 -9.66 -14.00 26.96
N GLY A 312 -8.89 -14.71 27.79
CA GLY A 312 -7.88 -14.12 28.67
C GLY A 312 -6.78 -13.43 27.86
N GLY A 313 -6.17 -12.39 28.45
CA GLY A 313 -5.10 -11.63 27.81
C GLY A 313 -5.34 -10.12 27.74
N ALA A 314 -4.67 -9.42 26.85
CA ALA A 314 -4.80 -7.97 26.75
C ALA A 314 -4.72 -7.50 25.30
N SER A 315 -5.48 -6.46 24.98
CA SER A 315 -5.43 -5.74 23.71
C SER A 315 -5.02 -4.29 23.92
N GLY A 316 -4.59 -3.66 22.83
CA GLY A 316 -4.27 -2.25 22.80
C GLY A 316 -4.12 -1.71 21.41
N SER A 317 -3.92 -0.40 21.34
CA SER A 317 -3.72 0.35 20.08
C SER A 317 -2.56 1.32 20.20
N TRP A 318 -2.02 1.80 19.07
CA TRP A 318 -0.92 2.75 19.02
C TRP A 318 -1.08 3.86 17.98
#